data_911b909843f5d18e49c8094fda590427
#
_entry.id   911b909843f5d18e49c8094fda590427
#
_cell.length_a   1.000
_cell.length_b   1.000
_cell.length_c   1.000
_cell.angle_alpha   90.00
_cell.angle_beta   90.00
_cell.angle_gamma   90.00
#
_symmetry.space_group_name_H-M   'P 1'
#
loop_
_entity.id
_entity.type
_entity.pdbx_description
1 polymer ?
#
loop_
_entity_poly.entity_id
_entity_poly.type
_entity_poly.pdbx_seq_one_letter_code
_entity_poly.pdbx_strand_id
1 'polypeptide(L)'
;MTEPGGVALETALAYHRAWTGGDFERAMSYVADDIVCLAPAGRLDGATAFRGFMGPFTQILTSSKLIAAFGDDETAVLMYDTDTVPVKDAPGAECLTVRDGKISHLRIIFDRLPFEQARRPAEG
;
A
#
# COMPACT_ATOMS: atom_id res chain seq x y z
N MET A 1 -27.06 -11.56 -1.81
CA MET A 1 -25.99 -12.31 -2.47
C MET A 1 -24.65 -11.74 -1.99
N THR A 2 -23.76 -12.62 -1.60
CA THR A 2 -22.46 -12.21 -1.12
C THR A 2 -21.55 -11.91 -2.31
N GLU A 3 -20.89 -10.76 -2.28
CA GLU A 3 -19.94 -10.45 -3.32
C GLU A 3 -18.71 -11.36 -3.23
N PRO A 4 -18.18 -11.82 -4.37
CA PRO A 4 -16.93 -12.56 -4.35
C PRO A 4 -15.82 -11.72 -3.75
N GLY A 5 -15.11 -12.28 -2.81
CA GLY A 5 -13.96 -11.63 -2.20
C GLY A 5 -14.22 -10.93 -0.88
N GLY A 6 -15.46 -10.52 -0.60
CA GLY A 6 -15.84 -9.98 0.71
C GLY A 6 -15.41 -8.55 1.01
N VAL A 7 -15.71 -8.11 2.23
CA VAL A 7 -15.53 -6.71 2.67
C VAL A 7 -14.07 -6.28 2.68
N ALA A 8 -13.17 -7.13 3.17
CA ALA A 8 -11.76 -6.77 3.21
C ALA A 8 -11.19 -6.59 1.82
N LEU A 9 -11.53 -7.48 0.88
CA LEU A 9 -11.05 -7.34 -0.48
C LEU A 9 -11.59 -6.07 -1.14
N GLU A 10 -12.87 -5.76 -0.96
CA GLU A 10 -13.46 -4.54 -1.50
C GLU A 10 -12.79 -3.29 -0.94
N THR A 11 -12.55 -3.26 0.36
CA THR A 11 -11.89 -2.14 1.01
C THR A 11 -10.45 -1.99 0.52
N ALA A 12 -9.72 -3.09 0.43
CA ALA A 12 -8.35 -3.09 -0.05
C ALA A 12 -8.24 -2.58 -1.48
N LEU A 13 -9.16 -3.01 -2.37
CA LEU A 13 -9.17 -2.54 -3.74
C LEU A 13 -9.52 -1.06 -3.85
N ALA A 14 -10.49 -0.59 -3.05
CA ALA A 14 -10.84 0.83 -3.03
C ALA A 14 -9.67 1.69 -2.54
N TYR A 15 -9.00 1.25 -1.49
CA TYR A 15 -7.80 1.89 -0.97
C TYR A 15 -6.71 1.93 -2.03
N HIS A 16 -6.43 0.80 -2.66
CA HIS A 16 -5.38 0.70 -3.68
C HIS A 16 -5.67 1.61 -4.88
N ARG A 17 -6.90 1.60 -5.38
CA ARG A 17 -7.28 2.46 -6.51
C ARG A 17 -7.15 3.93 -6.16
N ALA A 18 -7.46 4.30 -4.93
CA ALA A 18 -7.36 5.69 -4.50
C ALA A 18 -5.92 6.19 -4.50
N TRP A 19 -4.99 5.46 -3.85
CA TRP A 19 -3.62 5.96 -3.78
C TRP A 19 -2.87 5.82 -5.12
N THR A 20 -3.16 4.79 -5.92
CA THR A 20 -2.54 4.66 -7.24
C THR A 20 -3.14 5.62 -8.25
N GLY A 21 -4.35 6.10 -8.01
CA GLY A 21 -5.04 7.07 -8.85
C GLY A 21 -4.78 8.53 -8.50
N GLY A 22 -3.92 8.78 -7.52
CA GLY A 22 -3.56 10.16 -7.16
C GLY A 22 -4.44 10.80 -6.11
N ASP A 23 -5.32 10.04 -5.45
CA ASP A 23 -6.20 10.56 -4.40
C ASP A 23 -5.82 9.96 -3.05
N PHE A 24 -4.70 10.44 -2.51
CA PHE A 24 -4.17 9.92 -1.26
C PHE A 24 -5.10 10.18 -0.06
N GLU A 25 -5.77 11.34 -0.04
CA GLU A 25 -6.71 11.63 1.07
C GLU A 25 -7.87 10.65 1.08
N ARG A 26 -8.37 10.27 -0.10
CA ARG A 26 -9.40 9.24 -0.18
C ARG A 26 -8.87 7.90 0.31
N ALA A 27 -7.64 7.56 -0.06
CA ALA A 27 -7.01 6.33 0.43
C ALA A 27 -6.95 6.31 1.94
N MET A 28 -6.54 7.43 2.56
CA MET A 28 -6.48 7.54 4.02
C MET A 28 -7.84 7.38 4.68
N SER A 29 -8.94 7.68 3.97
CA SER A 29 -10.28 7.49 4.53
C SER A 29 -10.63 6.02 4.81
N TYR A 30 -9.89 5.09 4.22
CA TYR A 30 -10.09 3.65 4.46
C TYR A 30 -9.19 3.12 5.58
N VAL A 31 -8.35 3.96 6.18
CA VAL A 31 -7.34 3.57 7.16
C VAL A 31 -7.82 3.89 8.57
N ALA A 32 -7.70 2.93 9.48
CA ALA A 32 -8.05 3.15 10.88
C ALA A 32 -7.05 4.10 11.55
N ASP A 33 -7.52 4.89 12.51
CA ASP A 33 -6.65 5.81 13.24
C ASP A 33 -5.52 5.09 13.98
N ASP A 34 -5.78 3.87 14.44
CA ASP A 34 -4.84 3.06 15.19
C ASP A 34 -4.20 1.95 14.35
N ILE A 35 -4.13 2.13 13.04
CA ILE A 35 -3.53 1.14 12.14
C ILE A 35 -2.14 0.73 12.62
N VAL A 36 -1.83 -0.55 12.44
CA VAL A 36 -0.47 -1.07 12.60
C VAL A 36 0.03 -1.49 11.23
N CYS A 37 1.11 -0.88 10.78
CA CYS A 37 1.70 -1.19 9.49
C CYS A 37 3.09 -1.79 9.70
N LEU A 38 3.32 -2.97 9.13
CA LEU A 38 4.63 -3.59 9.10
C LEU A 38 5.20 -3.40 7.70
N ALA A 39 6.19 -2.54 7.59
CA ALA A 39 6.87 -2.23 6.34
C ALA A 39 8.29 -2.81 6.37
N PRO A 40 8.98 -2.91 5.23
CA PRO A 40 10.33 -3.49 5.22
C PRO A 40 11.31 -2.80 6.17
N ALA A 41 11.15 -1.50 6.41
CA ALA A 41 12.02 -0.75 7.30
C ALA A 41 11.64 -0.86 8.78
N GLY A 42 10.45 -1.37 9.09
CA GLY A 42 10.00 -1.52 10.46
C GLY A 42 8.51 -1.30 10.65
N ARG A 43 8.13 -1.20 11.91
CA ARG A 43 6.74 -1.06 12.32
C ARG A 43 6.33 0.41 12.41
N LEU A 44 5.14 0.70 11.90
CA LEU A 44 4.52 2.03 12.00
C LEU A 44 3.23 1.88 12.81
N ASP A 45 3.06 2.68 13.84
CA ASP A 45 1.87 2.68 14.68
C ASP A 45 1.07 3.96 14.47
N GLY A 46 -0.18 3.80 14.07
CA GLY A 46 -1.12 4.90 13.91
C GLY A 46 -1.15 5.50 12.51
N ALA A 47 -2.28 6.15 12.20
CA ALA A 47 -2.51 6.72 10.87
C ALA A 47 -1.53 7.84 10.54
N THR A 48 -1.09 8.62 11.52
CA THR A 48 -0.14 9.71 11.28
C THR A 48 1.21 9.16 10.81
N ALA A 49 1.73 8.12 11.47
CA ALA A 49 2.99 7.50 11.07
C ALA A 49 2.86 6.85 9.69
N PHE A 50 1.72 6.18 9.45
CA PHE A 50 1.44 5.56 8.16
C PHE A 50 1.40 6.61 7.04
N ARG A 51 0.74 7.74 7.28
CA ARG A 51 0.67 8.85 6.32
C ARG A 51 2.07 9.37 5.99
N GLY A 52 2.92 9.49 6.98
CA GLY A 52 4.31 9.95 6.79
C GLY A 52 5.13 9.00 5.95
N PHE A 53 4.80 7.71 5.97
CA PHE A 53 5.46 6.71 5.15
C PHE A 53 4.91 6.68 3.71
N MET A 54 3.58 6.60 3.57
CA MET A 54 2.94 6.44 2.25
C MET A 54 2.86 7.72 1.43
N GLY A 55 2.70 8.87 2.09
CA GLY A 55 2.53 10.13 1.38
C GLY A 55 3.65 10.43 0.39
N PRO A 56 4.91 10.42 0.83
CA PRO A 56 6.04 10.65 -0.08
C PRO A 56 6.11 9.65 -1.24
N PHE A 57 5.78 8.38 -0.96
CA PHE A 57 5.79 7.35 -2.01
C PHE A 57 4.76 7.65 -3.10
N THR A 58 3.55 8.06 -2.71
CA THR A 58 2.50 8.38 -3.68
C THR A 58 2.88 9.57 -4.57
N GLN A 59 3.72 10.47 -4.08
CA GLN A 59 4.16 11.62 -4.87
C GLN A 59 5.17 11.27 -5.96
N ILE A 60 5.92 10.19 -5.79
CA ILE A 60 6.88 9.75 -6.81
C ILE A 60 6.30 8.69 -7.73
N LEU A 61 5.11 8.20 -7.46
CA LEU A 61 4.45 7.18 -8.26
C LEU A 61 4.04 7.76 -9.61
N THR A 62 4.40 7.08 -10.70
CA THR A 62 4.01 7.48 -12.05
C THR A 62 2.98 6.54 -12.65
N SER A 63 3.02 5.25 -12.29
CA SER A 63 2.00 4.30 -12.72
C SER A 63 2.01 3.08 -11.81
N SER A 64 0.95 2.29 -11.91
CA SER A 64 0.81 1.06 -11.13
C SER A 64 0.00 0.06 -11.93
N LYS A 65 0.33 -1.22 -11.75
CA LYS A 65 -0.40 -2.31 -12.38
C LYS A 65 -0.74 -3.34 -11.33
N LEU A 66 -2.02 -3.55 -11.09
CA LEU A 66 -2.48 -4.60 -10.18
C LEU A 66 -2.35 -5.95 -10.88
N ILE A 67 -1.60 -6.86 -10.29
CA ILE A 67 -1.35 -8.19 -10.84
C ILE A 67 -2.39 -9.18 -10.36
N ALA A 68 -2.67 -9.20 -9.06
CA ALA A 68 -3.59 -10.14 -8.45
C ALA A 68 -4.16 -9.57 -7.16
N ALA A 69 -5.37 -9.96 -6.83
CA ALA A 69 -6.01 -9.56 -5.58
C ALA A 69 -6.92 -10.71 -5.12
N PHE A 70 -6.77 -11.09 -3.86
CA PHE A 70 -7.57 -12.17 -3.25
C PHE A 70 -7.94 -11.76 -1.84
N GLY A 71 -9.06 -12.25 -1.35
CA GLY A 71 -9.45 -11.96 0.03
C GLY A 71 -10.82 -12.45 0.40
N ASP A 72 -11.21 -12.11 1.61
CA ASP A 72 -12.51 -12.45 2.18
C ASP A 72 -13.04 -11.24 2.96
N ASP A 73 -13.89 -11.49 3.97
CA ASP A 73 -14.45 -10.39 4.76
C ASP A 73 -13.46 -9.77 5.75
N GLU A 74 -12.39 -10.47 6.09
CA GLU A 74 -11.46 -10.04 7.13
C GLU A 74 -10.09 -9.66 6.59
N THR A 75 -9.60 -10.38 5.57
CA THR A 75 -8.23 -10.23 5.09
C THR A 75 -8.20 -10.17 3.56
N ALA A 76 -7.28 -9.37 3.04
CA ALA A 76 -7.05 -9.30 1.59
C ALA A 76 -5.54 -9.25 1.31
N VAL A 77 -5.17 -9.80 0.17
CA VAL A 77 -3.79 -9.78 -0.32
C VAL A 77 -3.79 -9.21 -1.73
N LEU A 78 -2.94 -8.22 -1.98
CA LEU A 78 -2.78 -7.61 -3.29
C LEU A 78 -1.33 -7.74 -3.73
N MET A 79 -1.14 -8.01 -5.02
CA MET A 79 0.18 -8.00 -5.64
C MET A 79 0.16 -7.06 -6.83
N TYR A 80 1.15 -6.18 -6.94
CA TYR A 80 1.17 -5.15 -7.97
C TYR A 80 2.60 -4.75 -8.32
N ASP A 81 2.75 -4.12 -9.48
CA ASP A 81 3.98 -3.46 -9.88
C ASP A 81 3.77 -1.95 -9.84
N THR A 82 4.80 -1.21 -9.47
CA THR A 82 4.77 0.24 -9.49
C THR A 82 5.93 0.79 -10.31
N ASP A 83 5.67 1.90 -10.97
CA ASP A 83 6.70 2.74 -11.55
C ASP A 83 6.77 4.02 -10.75
N THR A 84 7.97 4.38 -10.32
CA THR A 84 8.21 5.65 -9.64
C THR A 84 9.25 6.44 -10.43
N VAL A 85 9.46 7.69 -10.05
CA VAL A 85 10.48 8.50 -10.72
C VAL A 85 11.85 7.81 -10.70
N PRO A 86 12.32 7.29 -9.54
CA PRO A 86 13.65 6.66 -9.53
C PRO A 86 13.67 5.19 -9.94
N VAL A 87 12.55 4.46 -9.83
CA VAL A 87 12.56 2.99 -9.98
C VAL A 87 11.39 2.54 -10.84
N LYS A 88 11.67 1.71 -11.84
CA LYS A 88 10.65 1.13 -12.73
C LYS A 88 10.39 -0.32 -12.36
N ASP A 89 9.17 -0.78 -12.64
CA ASP A 89 8.76 -2.18 -12.51
C ASP A 89 9.07 -2.74 -11.11
N ALA A 90 8.79 -1.97 -10.06
CA ALA A 90 9.04 -2.41 -8.70
C ALA A 90 7.87 -3.26 -8.19
N PRO A 91 8.08 -4.55 -7.92
CA PRO A 91 7.01 -5.39 -7.40
C PRO A 91 6.73 -5.08 -5.94
N GLY A 92 5.47 -5.19 -5.57
CA GLY A 92 5.03 -5.04 -4.20
C GLY A 92 3.89 -5.98 -3.88
N ALA A 93 3.73 -6.27 -2.60
CA ALA A 93 2.61 -7.06 -2.11
C ALA A 93 2.15 -6.50 -0.78
N GLU A 94 0.85 -6.58 -0.53
CA GLU A 94 0.26 -6.12 0.71
C GLU A 94 -0.70 -7.16 1.24
N CYS A 95 -0.68 -7.35 2.57
CA CYS A 95 -1.67 -8.13 3.27
C CYS A 95 -2.38 -7.19 4.24
N LEU A 96 -3.70 -7.07 4.10
CA LEU A 96 -4.50 -6.11 4.84
C LEU A 96 -5.55 -6.83 5.68
N THR A 97 -5.72 -6.38 6.92
CA THR A 97 -6.83 -6.82 7.77
C THR A 97 -7.79 -5.65 7.93
N VAL A 98 -9.07 -5.90 7.71
CA VAL A 98 -10.11 -4.87 7.81
C VAL A 98 -11.01 -5.19 9.00
N ARG A 99 -11.27 -4.17 9.80
CA ARG A 99 -12.15 -4.26 10.96
C ARG A 99 -13.01 -3.02 11.00
N ASP A 100 -14.32 -3.21 11.14
CA ASP A 100 -15.28 -2.10 11.17
C ASP A 100 -15.16 -1.17 9.96
N GLY A 101 -14.93 -1.77 8.79
CA GLY A 101 -14.83 -1.03 7.53
C GLY A 101 -13.54 -0.27 7.31
N LYS A 102 -12.55 -0.44 8.19
CA LYS A 102 -11.26 0.26 8.10
C LYS A 102 -10.10 -0.73 8.12
N ILE A 103 -9.03 -0.37 7.44
CA ILE A 103 -7.80 -1.15 7.46
C ILE A 103 -7.14 -0.97 8.81
N SER A 104 -7.11 -2.04 9.61
CA SER A 104 -6.56 -2.02 10.96
C SER A 104 -5.12 -2.50 11.01
N HIS A 105 -4.75 -3.39 10.09
CA HIS A 105 -3.40 -3.93 9.98
C HIS A 105 -3.03 -3.99 8.51
N LEU A 106 -1.77 -3.67 8.22
CA LEU A 106 -1.25 -3.70 6.86
C LEU A 106 0.20 -4.19 6.93
N ARG A 107 0.50 -5.20 6.13
CA ARG A 107 1.89 -5.64 5.94
C ARG A 107 2.26 -5.36 4.49
N ILE A 108 3.33 -4.61 4.27
CA ILE A 108 3.82 -4.25 2.94
C ILE A 108 5.16 -4.95 2.74
N ILE A 109 5.31 -5.58 1.58
CA ILE A 109 6.55 -6.23 1.18
C ILE A 109 6.98 -5.65 -0.16
N PHE A 110 8.19 -5.13 -0.25
CA PHE A 110 8.79 -4.72 -1.50
C PHE A 110 10.31 -4.75 -1.38
N ASP A 111 10.99 -4.79 -2.51
CA ASP A 111 12.44 -4.77 -2.54
C ASP A 111 12.93 -3.33 -2.34
N ARG A 112 13.65 -3.08 -1.27
CA ARG A 112 14.20 -1.77 -0.94
C ARG A 112 15.45 -1.42 -1.73
N LEU A 113 16.17 -2.42 -2.22
CA LEU A 113 17.48 -2.20 -2.81
C LEU A 113 17.48 -1.24 -4.00
N PRO A 114 16.57 -1.37 -4.98
CA PRO A 114 16.55 -0.42 -6.09
C PRO A 114 16.31 1.01 -5.63
N PHE A 115 15.47 1.22 -4.60
CA PHE A 115 15.19 2.55 -4.07
C PHE A 115 16.40 3.13 -3.33
N GLU A 116 17.11 2.29 -2.58
CA GLU A 116 18.33 2.72 -1.88
C GLU A 116 19.42 3.06 -2.87
N GLN A 117 19.59 2.27 -3.92
CA GLN A 117 20.57 2.56 -4.96
C GLN A 117 20.26 3.87 -5.68
N ALA A 118 18.97 4.14 -5.94
CA ALA A 118 18.56 5.37 -6.63
C ALA A 118 18.81 6.61 -5.77
N ARG A 119 18.83 6.48 -4.44
CA ARG A 119 19.09 7.60 -3.54
C ARG A 119 20.55 7.85 -3.25
N ARG A 120 21.43 6.90 -3.61
CA ARG A 120 22.86 7.11 -3.38
C ARG A 120 23.39 8.18 -4.31
N PRO A 121 24.28 9.06 -3.81
CA PRO A 121 24.96 10.00 -4.70
C PRO A 121 25.77 9.23 -5.71
N ALA A 122 25.86 9.77 -6.92
CA ALA A 122 26.73 9.18 -7.92
C ALA A 122 28.16 9.17 -7.40
N GLU A 123 28.80 8.00 -7.45
CA GLU A 123 30.21 7.92 -7.08
C GLU A 123 31.02 8.47 -8.23
N GLY A 124 31.73 9.50 -7.93
CA GLY A 124 32.57 10.17 -8.92
C GLY A 124 33.80 9.37 -9.28
#